data_974036ce7a08c3a22351cfce99becb4b
#
_entry.id   974036ce7a08c3a22351cfce99becb4b
#
_cell.length_a   1.000
_cell.length_b   1.000
_cell.length_c   1.000
_cell.angle_alpha   90.00
_cell.angle_beta   90.00
_cell.angle_gamma   90.00
#
_symmetry.space_group_name_H-M   'P 1'
#
loop_
_entity.id
_entity.type
_entity.pdbx_description
1 polymer ?
#
loop_
_entity_poly.entity_id
_entity_poly.type
_entity_poly.pdbx_seq_one_letter_code
_entity_poly.pdbx_strand_id
1 'polypeptide(L)'
;SNGRHLLWESEKNKLWNAANTLQGNAYVDVSFLRDFTFSLKGNISLRNIEDSQYGNAEIGAYKDTGFISKIDQEYKEYTLQQLLAWKHQFGRHFVEWMVGHENYDYKLNFDAIQKKNESFPGIDELSNFTTTTYSEGYKDTYRTEGHFTRARYDYNETYFAEASFRRDGSSIFHTDHRWGNFWSVG
;
A
#
# COMPACT_ATOMS: atom_id res chain seq x y z
N SER A 1 45.61 17.05 -12.16
CA SER A 1 44.91 15.96 -11.52
C SER A 1 43.73 16.54 -10.75
N ASN A 2 42.51 16.31 -11.22
CA ASN A 2 41.30 16.66 -10.48
C ASN A 2 41.16 15.71 -9.30
N GLY A 3 41.87 16.05 -8.20
CA GLY A 3 41.74 15.32 -6.94
C GLY A 3 40.34 15.52 -6.38
N ARG A 4 39.46 14.55 -6.59
CA ARG A 4 38.16 14.48 -5.93
C ARG A 4 38.41 14.21 -4.43
N HIS A 5 38.10 15.19 -3.59
CA HIS A 5 38.22 15.03 -2.15
C HIS A 5 36.94 14.39 -1.62
N LEU A 6 36.85 13.06 -1.68
CA LEU A 6 35.65 12.27 -1.32
C LEU A 6 35.16 12.57 0.11
N LEU A 7 36.06 12.77 1.06
CA LEU A 7 35.68 13.13 2.43
C LEU A 7 35.00 14.51 2.49
N TRP A 8 35.50 15.47 1.76
CA TRP A 8 34.94 16.81 1.74
C TRP A 8 33.61 16.90 0.98
N GLU A 9 33.47 16.09 -0.11
CA GLU A 9 32.20 15.92 -0.78
C GLU A 9 31.14 15.28 0.14
N SER A 10 31.50 14.30 0.96
CA SER A 10 30.57 13.64 1.88
C SER A 10 30.11 14.53 3.06
N GLU A 11 30.91 15.50 3.43
CA GLU A 11 30.52 16.48 4.46
C GLU A 11 29.55 17.55 3.95
N LYS A 12 29.69 17.94 2.67
CA LYS A 12 28.91 19.03 2.08
C LYS A 12 27.67 18.57 1.33
N ASN A 13 27.68 17.36 0.80
CA ASN A 13 26.52 16.76 0.16
C ASN A 13 25.67 16.03 1.21
N LYS A 14 24.35 16.12 1.07
CA LYS A 14 23.42 15.47 1.98
C LYS A 14 22.54 14.50 1.21
N LEU A 15 22.37 13.33 1.75
CA LEU A 15 21.38 12.35 1.32
C LEU A 15 20.54 11.97 2.53
N TRP A 16 19.26 12.16 2.43
CA TRP A 16 18.32 11.87 3.49
C TRP A 16 17.13 11.07 2.95
N ASN A 17 16.78 10.02 3.67
CA ASN A 17 15.62 9.19 3.41
C ASN A 17 14.87 8.97 4.72
N ALA A 18 13.59 9.22 4.72
CA ALA A 18 12.71 8.91 5.85
C ALA A 18 11.47 8.16 5.37
N ALA A 19 11.09 7.14 6.12
CA ALA A 19 9.85 6.42 5.93
C ALA A 19 9.09 6.36 7.25
N ASN A 20 7.88 6.92 7.25
CA ASN A 20 6.96 6.87 8.37
C ASN A 20 5.78 5.97 8.00
N THR A 21 5.51 4.98 8.84
CA THR A 21 4.40 4.05 8.61
C THR A 21 3.52 3.99 9.85
N LEU A 22 2.21 4.18 9.64
CA LEU A 22 1.18 3.96 10.63
C LEU A 22 0.27 2.83 10.12
N GLN A 23 0.16 1.77 10.92
CA GLN A 23 -0.75 0.65 10.62
C GLN A 23 -1.69 0.42 11.79
N GLY A 24 -2.95 0.14 11.48
CA GLY A 24 -3.96 -0.16 12.46
C GLY A 24 -4.93 -1.22 11.97
N ASN A 25 -5.31 -2.12 12.87
CA ASN A 25 -6.31 -3.15 12.63
C ASN A 25 -7.38 -3.05 13.71
N ALA A 26 -8.62 -3.17 13.31
CA ALA A 26 -9.75 -3.29 14.22
C ALA A 26 -10.67 -4.41 13.74
N TYR A 27 -11.26 -5.13 14.67
CA TYR A 27 -12.27 -6.13 14.36
C TYR A 27 -13.34 -6.17 15.42
N VAL A 28 -14.53 -6.56 15.01
CA VAL A 28 -15.68 -6.80 15.87
C VAL A 28 -16.35 -8.09 15.43
N ASP A 29 -16.53 -9.03 16.35
CA ASP A 29 -17.27 -10.26 16.15
C ASP A 29 -18.53 -10.23 16.98
N VAL A 30 -19.68 -10.50 16.37
CA VAL A 30 -20.98 -10.58 17.01
C VAL A 30 -21.58 -11.95 16.76
N SER A 31 -21.70 -12.76 17.80
CA SER A 31 -22.36 -14.07 17.74
C SER A 31 -23.83 -13.93 18.12
N PHE A 32 -24.72 -14.54 17.36
CA PHE A 32 -26.16 -14.50 17.58
C PHE A 32 -26.84 -15.78 17.10
N LEU A 33 -28.04 -16.04 17.56
CA LEU A 33 -28.82 -17.24 17.25
C LEU A 33 -28.01 -18.54 17.39
N ARG A 34 -27.09 -18.59 18.36
CA ARG A 34 -26.18 -19.70 18.70
C ARG A 34 -25.16 -20.07 17.61
N ASP A 35 -25.58 -20.15 16.36
CA ASP A 35 -24.80 -20.73 15.26
C ASP A 35 -24.22 -19.69 14.30
N PHE A 36 -24.63 -18.44 14.43
CA PHE A 36 -24.18 -17.35 13.54
C PHE A 36 -23.12 -16.47 14.19
N THR A 37 -22.14 -16.08 13.43
CA THR A 37 -21.17 -15.06 13.79
C THR A 37 -21.01 -14.08 12.63
N PHE A 38 -21.24 -12.80 12.92
CA PHE A 38 -20.91 -11.71 12.01
C PHE A 38 -19.60 -11.08 12.45
N SER A 39 -18.66 -10.96 11.51
CA SER A 39 -17.35 -10.34 11.72
C SER A 39 -17.19 -9.13 10.83
N LEU A 40 -16.81 -8.01 11.42
CA LEU A 40 -16.38 -6.81 10.72
C LEU A 40 -14.89 -6.60 11.02
N LYS A 41 -14.04 -6.54 9.96
CA LYS A 41 -12.61 -6.32 10.09
C LYS A 41 -12.20 -5.13 9.26
N GLY A 42 -11.47 -4.21 9.85
CA GLY A 42 -10.91 -3.03 9.20
C GLY A 42 -9.39 -3.00 9.33
N ASN A 43 -8.71 -2.62 8.25
CA ASN A 43 -7.27 -2.36 8.24
C ASN A 43 -7.02 -0.99 7.60
N ILE A 44 -6.09 -0.25 8.19
CA ILE A 44 -5.54 0.99 7.63
C ILE A 44 -4.02 0.92 7.62
N SER A 45 -3.40 1.27 6.49
CA SER A 45 -1.95 1.43 6.34
C SER A 45 -1.69 2.78 5.68
N LEU A 46 -0.98 3.65 6.38
CA LEU A 46 -0.55 4.96 5.92
C LEU A 46 0.97 4.96 5.93
N ARG A 47 1.59 5.22 4.78
CA ARG A 47 3.05 5.29 4.66
C ARG A 47 3.46 6.53 3.89
N ASN A 48 4.33 7.33 4.49
CA ASN A 48 4.99 8.45 3.84
C ASN A 48 6.47 8.17 3.68
N ILE A 49 6.99 8.37 2.47
CA ILE A 49 8.41 8.22 2.14
C ILE A 49 8.89 9.56 1.58
N GLU A 50 9.91 10.11 2.19
CA GLU A 50 10.55 11.35 1.79
C GLU A 50 12.01 11.07 1.44
N ASP A 51 12.40 11.37 0.21
CA ASP A 51 13.78 11.29 -0.26
C ASP A 51 14.29 12.70 -0.57
N SER A 52 15.43 13.08 0.00
CA SER A 52 16.07 14.35 -0.30
C SER A 52 17.55 14.17 -0.58
N GLN A 53 18.01 14.76 -1.67
CA GLN A 53 19.41 14.81 -2.06
C GLN A 53 19.82 16.25 -2.30
N TYR A 54 20.89 16.67 -1.65
CA TYR A 54 21.54 17.95 -1.87
C TYR A 54 22.98 17.72 -2.30
N GLY A 55 23.39 18.35 -3.41
CA GLY A 55 24.74 18.40 -3.92
C GLY A 55 25.21 19.86 -3.99
N ASN A 56 26.28 20.19 -3.23
CA ASN A 56 26.78 21.54 -3.11
C ASN A 56 27.48 22.04 -4.41
N ALA A 57 27.49 23.35 -4.62
CA ALA A 57 28.11 23.98 -5.77
C ALA A 57 29.64 24.22 -5.63
N GLU A 58 30.26 23.94 -4.49
CA GLU A 58 31.66 24.26 -4.27
C GLU A 58 32.62 23.19 -4.80
N ILE A 59 32.25 21.92 -4.65
CA ILE A 59 33.11 20.79 -5.00
C ILE A 59 32.33 19.60 -5.61
N GLY A 60 33.09 18.74 -6.29
CA GLY A 60 32.58 17.43 -6.73
C GLY A 60 31.72 17.48 -7.98
N ALA A 61 30.76 16.56 -8.06
CA ALA A 61 29.96 16.33 -9.24
C ALA A 61 29.00 17.49 -9.60
N TYR A 62 28.63 18.30 -8.61
CA TYR A 62 27.68 19.41 -8.76
C TYR A 62 28.38 20.79 -8.67
N LYS A 63 29.72 20.80 -8.78
CA LYS A 63 30.49 22.03 -8.74
C LYS A 63 29.97 23.08 -9.73
N ASP A 64 29.97 24.33 -9.30
CA ASP A 64 29.54 25.55 -10.02
C ASP A 64 28.01 25.64 -10.23
N THR A 65 27.24 24.59 -10.00
CA THR A 65 25.79 24.61 -10.20
C THR A 65 24.98 24.28 -8.97
N GLY A 66 25.47 23.37 -8.12
CA GLY A 66 24.66 22.76 -7.08
C GLY A 66 23.51 21.90 -7.65
N PHE A 67 22.91 21.09 -6.78
CA PHE A 67 21.80 20.22 -7.14
C PHE A 67 20.93 19.98 -5.92
N ILE A 68 19.62 19.94 -6.14
CA ILE A 68 18.66 19.45 -5.14
C ILE A 68 17.60 18.57 -5.80
N SER A 69 17.30 17.46 -5.15
CA SER A 69 16.18 16.58 -5.49
C SER A 69 15.35 16.31 -4.25
N LYS A 70 14.04 16.46 -4.36
CA LYS A 70 13.08 16.03 -3.33
C LYS A 70 12.02 15.16 -3.98
N ILE A 71 11.70 14.04 -3.33
CA ILE A 71 10.68 13.09 -3.75
C ILE A 71 9.82 12.78 -2.53
N ASP A 72 8.53 12.98 -2.68
CA ASP A 72 7.50 12.65 -1.68
C ASP A 72 6.56 11.58 -2.23
N GLN A 73 6.33 10.52 -1.44
CA GLN A 73 5.42 9.43 -1.77
C GLN A 73 4.50 9.16 -0.57
N GLU A 74 3.22 9.42 -0.75
CA GLU A 74 2.21 9.15 0.27
C GLU A 74 1.33 7.97 -0.18
N TYR A 75 1.39 6.86 0.56
CA TYR A 75 0.59 5.66 0.35
C TYR A 75 -0.53 5.60 1.38
N LYS A 76 -1.76 5.36 0.93
CA LYS A 76 -2.93 5.11 1.78
C LYS A 76 -3.64 3.85 1.32
N GLU A 77 -3.76 2.89 2.21
CA GLU A 77 -4.41 1.62 1.97
C GLU A 77 -5.48 1.36 3.04
N TYR A 78 -6.65 0.99 2.58
CA TYR A 78 -7.78 0.67 3.44
C TYR A 78 -8.38 -0.67 3.03
N THR A 79 -8.61 -1.54 3.99
CA THR A 79 -9.35 -2.79 3.76
C THR A 79 -10.52 -2.85 4.73
N LEU A 80 -11.69 -3.16 4.21
CA LEU A 80 -12.88 -3.46 5.02
C LEU A 80 -13.43 -4.81 4.60
N GLN A 81 -13.58 -5.72 5.56
CA GLN A 81 -14.09 -7.06 5.33
C GLN A 81 -15.29 -7.33 6.23
N GLN A 82 -16.37 -7.80 5.64
CA GLN A 82 -17.59 -8.25 6.31
C GLN A 82 -17.75 -9.75 6.07
N LEU A 83 -17.95 -10.50 7.14
CA LEU A 83 -18.09 -11.95 7.11
C LEU A 83 -19.34 -12.34 7.90
N LEU A 84 -20.14 -13.25 7.32
CA LEU A 84 -21.18 -13.94 8.04
C LEU A 84 -20.89 -15.44 8.00
N ALA A 85 -20.68 -16.03 9.15
CA ALA A 85 -20.44 -17.45 9.30
C ALA A 85 -21.62 -18.11 10.01
N TRP A 86 -21.99 -19.28 9.55
CA TRP A 86 -22.94 -20.18 10.21
C TRP A 86 -22.29 -21.55 10.40
N LYS A 87 -22.41 -22.10 11.63
CA LYS A 87 -21.85 -23.39 12.02
C LYS A 87 -22.89 -24.17 12.77
N HIS A 88 -23.15 -25.39 12.35
CA HIS A 88 -24.11 -26.23 13.03
C HIS A 88 -23.71 -27.71 13.05
N GLN A 89 -24.02 -28.38 14.17
CA GLN A 89 -23.79 -29.80 14.36
C GLN A 89 -25.13 -30.55 14.36
N PHE A 90 -25.33 -31.41 13.41
CA PHE A 90 -26.52 -32.32 13.30
C PHE A 90 -26.09 -33.76 13.64
N GLY A 91 -26.04 -34.13 14.88
CA GLY A 91 -25.58 -35.45 15.26
C GLY A 91 -24.13 -35.69 14.88
N ARG A 92 -23.86 -36.53 13.88
CA ARG A 92 -22.49 -36.79 13.35
C ARG A 92 -22.11 -35.92 12.17
N HIS A 93 -22.98 -35.01 11.75
CA HIS A 93 -22.76 -34.10 10.61
C HIS A 93 -22.42 -32.72 11.13
N PHE A 94 -21.31 -32.15 10.73
CA PHE A 94 -20.95 -30.78 10.97
C PHE A 94 -20.96 -29.99 9.65
N VAL A 95 -21.62 -28.84 9.66
CA VAL A 95 -21.69 -27.93 8.51
C VAL A 95 -21.18 -26.57 8.94
N GLU A 96 -20.29 -26.03 8.18
CA GLU A 96 -19.85 -24.62 8.26
C GLU A 96 -20.09 -23.96 6.92
N TRP A 97 -20.76 -22.82 6.92
CA TRP A 97 -20.96 -21.98 5.75
C TRP A 97 -20.60 -20.54 6.06
N MET A 98 -19.89 -19.91 5.15
CA MET A 98 -19.45 -18.54 5.30
C MET A 98 -19.68 -17.78 3.99
N VAL A 99 -20.18 -16.54 4.11
CA VAL A 99 -20.20 -15.55 3.04
C VAL A 99 -19.41 -14.33 3.47
N GLY A 100 -18.72 -13.71 2.54
CA GLY A 100 -17.90 -12.55 2.82
C GLY A 100 -17.91 -11.55 1.68
N HIS A 101 -17.70 -10.31 2.07
CA HIS A 101 -17.48 -9.17 1.20
C HIS A 101 -16.23 -8.41 1.66
N GLU A 102 -15.40 -8.02 0.73
CA GLU A 102 -14.15 -7.32 1.00
C GLU A 102 -13.99 -6.15 0.04
N ASN A 103 -13.67 -4.99 0.57
CA ASN A 103 -13.27 -3.82 -0.20
C ASN A 103 -11.81 -3.46 0.15
N TYR A 104 -11.03 -3.18 -0.88
CA TYR A 104 -9.69 -2.61 -0.76
C TYR A 104 -9.60 -1.33 -1.56
N ASP A 105 -9.09 -0.27 -0.95
CA ASP A 105 -8.87 1.05 -1.56
C ASP A 105 -7.39 1.41 -1.41
N TYR A 106 -6.73 1.67 -2.54
CA TYR A 106 -5.33 2.08 -2.61
C TYR A 106 -5.23 3.47 -3.23
N LYS A 107 -4.38 4.30 -2.62
CA LYS A 107 -4.05 5.64 -3.11
C LYS A 107 -2.57 5.90 -2.95
N LEU A 108 -1.95 6.37 -4.03
CA LEU A 108 -0.60 6.92 -4.05
C LEU A 108 -0.66 8.37 -4.52
N ASN A 109 -0.09 9.27 -3.74
CA ASN A 109 0.32 10.59 -4.21
C ASN A 109 1.84 10.57 -4.37
N PHE A 110 2.30 10.95 -5.54
CA PHE A 110 3.72 11.05 -5.88
C PHE A 110 4.03 12.46 -6.33
N ASP A 111 5.04 13.08 -5.72
CA ASP A 111 5.57 14.37 -6.09
C ASP A 111 7.11 14.31 -6.13
N ALA A 112 7.71 14.81 -7.21
CA ALA A 112 9.15 14.87 -7.37
C ALA A 112 9.58 16.18 -8.02
N ILE A 113 10.64 16.77 -7.49
CA ILE A 113 11.23 17.98 -8.04
C ILE A 113 12.75 17.91 -7.97
N GLN A 114 13.42 18.33 -9.06
CA GLN A 114 14.86 18.50 -9.12
C GLN A 114 15.19 19.90 -9.62
N LYS A 115 16.15 20.53 -8.98
CA LYS A 115 16.59 21.87 -9.36
C LYS A 115 18.11 21.97 -9.33
N LYS A 116 18.63 22.94 -10.07
CA LYS A 116 20.05 23.34 -10.17
C LYS A 116 20.19 24.83 -10.02
N ASN A 117 21.43 25.29 -10.04
CA ASN A 117 21.85 26.67 -9.89
C ASN A 117 21.49 27.22 -8.52
N GLU A 118 22.27 26.76 -7.55
CA GLU A 118 22.23 27.20 -6.15
C GLU A 118 22.61 28.70 -6.06
N SER A 119 21.80 29.49 -5.36
CA SER A 119 22.07 30.94 -5.17
C SER A 119 23.04 31.19 -4.03
N PHE A 120 22.91 30.46 -2.94
CA PHE A 120 23.74 30.58 -1.74
C PHE A 120 24.23 29.20 -1.30
N PRO A 121 25.56 28.95 -1.24
CA PRO A 121 26.12 27.67 -0.88
C PRO A 121 25.65 27.17 0.52
N GLY A 122 25.34 25.89 0.61
CA GLY A 122 25.04 25.23 1.90
C GLY A 122 23.57 25.31 2.36
N ILE A 123 22.68 25.91 1.57
CA ILE A 123 21.25 25.98 1.87
C ILE A 123 20.47 24.95 1.02
N ASP A 124 20.04 23.85 1.65
CA ASP A 124 19.36 22.72 1.01
C ASP A 124 17.83 22.91 0.89
N GLU A 125 17.42 24.12 0.56
CA GLU A 125 16.02 24.47 0.32
C GLU A 125 15.73 24.66 -1.18
N LEU A 126 14.56 24.16 -1.67
CA LEU A 126 14.15 24.28 -3.07
C LEU A 126 14.11 25.73 -3.57
N SER A 127 13.79 26.68 -2.70
CA SER A 127 13.76 28.12 -3.00
C SER A 127 15.14 28.71 -3.29
N ASN A 128 16.21 28.06 -2.82
CA ASN A 128 17.59 28.49 -3.04
C ASN A 128 18.12 28.14 -4.45
N PHE A 129 17.37 27.37 -5.23
CA PHE A 129 17.75 26.91 -6.57
C PHE A 129 16.89 27.57 -7.64
N THR A 130 17.52 28.15 -8.64
CA THR A 130 16.84 28.99 -9.65
C THR A 130 16.29 28.22 -10.83
N THR A 131 16.85 27.03 -11.17
CA THR A 131 16.51 26.30 -12.40
C THR A 131 15.89 24.94 -12.06
N THR A 132 14.62 24.75 -12.41
CA THR A 132 13.96 23.45 -12.34
C THR A 132 14.39 22.59 -13.51
N THR A 133 14.95 21.43 -13.24
CA THR A 133 15.39 20.45 -14.25
C THR A 133 14.44 19.28 -14.43
N TYR A 134 13.65 19.00 -13.40
CA TYR A 134 12.61 17.97 -13.40
C TYR A 134 11.51 18.35 -12.43
N SER A 135 10.27 18.09 -12.82
CA SER A 135 9.11 18.21 -11.92
C SER A 135 8.05 17.23 -12.41
N GLU A 136 7.58 16.38 -11.53
CA GLU A 136 6.52 15.43 -11.79
C GLU A 136 5.61 15.32 -10.56
N GLY A 137 4.32 15.13 -10.81
CA GLY A 137 3.35 14.84 -9.77
C GLY A 137 2.19 14.07 -10.35
N TYR A 138 1.80 12.97 -9.71
CA TYR A 138 0.64 12.20 -10.12
C TYR A 138 -0.03 11.52 -8.92
N LYS A 139 -1.27 11.09 -9.16
CA LYS A 139 -2.04 10.28 -8.23
C LYS A 139 -2.39 8.97 -8.91
N ASP A 140 -2.10 7.88 -8.23
CA ASP A 140 -2.56 6.56 -8.63
C ASP A 140 -3.57 6.04 -7.61
N THR A 141 -4.71 5.56 -8.10
CA THR A 141 -5.78 5.06 -7.24
C THR A 141 -6.42 3.84 -7.87
N TYR A 142 -6.61 2.80 -7.09
CA TYR A 142 -7.43 1.69 -7.51
C TYR A 142 -8.24 1.12 -6.34
N ARG A 143 -9.31 0.41 -6.69
CA ARG A 143 -10.18 -0.29 -5.76
C ARG A 143 -10.39 -1.70 -6.22
N THR A 144 -10.41 -2.60 -5.28
CA THR A 144 -10.89 -3.97 -5.52
C THR A 144 -12.06 -4.28 -4.61
N GLU A 145 -12.97 -5.09 -5.14
CA GLU A 145 -14.14 -5.57 -4.42
C GLU A 145 -14.23 -7.08 -4.63
N GLY A 146 -14.38 -7.83 -3.55
CA GLY A 146 -14.46 -9.29 -3.57
C GLY A 146 -15.69 -9.78 -2.84
N HIS A 147 -16.43 -10.69 -3.48
CA HIS A 147 -17.51 -11.45 -2.86
C HIS A 147 -17.11 -12.92 -2.82
N PHE A 148 -17.20 -13.55 -1.68
CA PHE A 148 -16.79 -14.93 -1.57
C PHE A 148 -17.71 -15.73 -0.64
N THR A 149 -17.77 -17.02 -0.91
CA THR A 149 -18.48 -17.98 -0.07
C THR A 149 -17.69 -19.27 0.03
N ARG A 150 -17.80 -19.94 1.16
CA ARG A 150 -17.17 -21.22 1.45
C ARG A 150 -18.12 -22.07 2.24
N ALA A 151 -18.26 -23.31 1.85
CA ALA A 151 -19.00 -24.33 2.58
C ALA A 151 -18.06 -25.49 2.92
N ARG A 152 -18.11 -25.95 4.14
CA ARG A 152 -17.40 -27.13 4.63
C ARG A 152 -18.39 -28.09 5.27
N TYR A 153 -18.21 -29.35 4.96
CA TYR A 153 -18.96 -30.44 5.53
C TYR A 153 -18.01 -31.47 6.14
N ASP A 154 -18.37 -31.98 7.30
CA ASP A 154 -17.65 -33.02 8.00
C ASP A 154 -18.62 -34.06 8.51
N TYR A 155 -18.33 -35.33 8.25
CA TYR A 155 -19.08 -36.47 8.77
C TYR A 155 -18.21 -37.27 9.72
N ASN A 156 -18.57 -37.22 11.02
CA ASN A 156 -17.97 -38.02 12.08
C ASN A 156 -16.43 -37.91 12.14
N GLU A 157 -15.89 -36.71 11.82
CA GLU A 157 -14.43 -36.44 11.77
C GLU A 157 -13.64 -37.40 10.84
N THR A 158 -14.35 -38.03 9.91
CA THR A 158 -13.79 -39.08 9.02
C THR A 158 -13.83 -38.67 7.57
N TYR A 159 -14.93 -38.06 7.12
CA TYR A 159 -15.12 -37.62 5.74
C TYR A 159 -15.31 -36.11 5.70
N PHE A 160 -14.52 -35.47 4.88
CA PHE A 160 -14.52 -34.02 4.74
C PHE A 160 -14.82 -33.65 3.29
N ALA A 161 -15.61 -32.62 3.09
CA ALA A 161 -15.81 -31.98 1.79
C ALA A 161 -15.79 -30.47 1.95
N GLU A 162 -15.21 -29.78 1.00
CA GLU A 162 -15.14 -28.31 0.99
C GLU A 162 -15.42 -27.79 -0.42
N ALA A 163 -16.15 -26.67 -0.50
CA ALA A 163 -16.33 -25.93 -1.74
C ALA A 163 -16.19 -24.44 -1.47
N SER A 164 -15.53 -23.73 -2.36
CA SER A 164 -15.43 -22.29 -2.30
C SER A 164 -15.70 -21.63 -3.65
N PHE A 165 -16.25 -20.43 -3.60
CA PHE A 165 -16.44 -19.56 -4.74
C PHE A 165 -16.03 -18.14 -4.36
N ARG A 166 -15.31 -17.47 -5.27
CA ARG A 166 -14.92 -16.06 -5.13
C ARG A 166 -15.13 -15.32 -6.44
N ARG A 167 -15.67 -14.14 -6.35
CA ARG A 167 -15.81 -13.20 -7.45
C ARG A 167 -15.13 -11.89 -7.08
N ASP A 168 -14.08 -11.53 -7.83
CA ASP A 168 -13.29 -10.33 -7.60
C ASP A 168 -13.44 -9.33 -8.74
N GLY A 169 -13.62 -8.08 -8.40
CA GLY A 169 -13.64 -6.95 -9.31
C GLY A 169 -12.52 -5.94 -9.02
N SER A 170 -11.96 -5.31 -10.06
CA SER A 170 -10.96 -4.28 -9.92
C SER A 170 -11.26 -3.08 -10.82
N SER A 171 -11.07 -1.87 -10.26
CA SER A 171 -11.24 -0.61 -11.00
C SER A 171 -10.17 -0.36 -12.06
N ILE A 172 -9.06 -1.10 -12.04
CA ILE A 172 -7.98 -1.00 -13.04
C ILE A 172 -8.45 -1.48 -14.41
N PHE A 173 -9.36 -2.46 -14.45
CA PHE A 173 -9.83 -3.04 -15.69
C PHE A 173 -11.03 -2.26 -16.26
N HIS A 174 -11.16 -2.30 -17.59
CA HIS A 174 -12.31 -1.74 -18.30
C HIS A 174 -13.60 -2.37 -17.79
N THR A 175 -14.71 -1.64 -17.87
CA THR A 175 -16.04 -2.00 -17.28
C THR A 175 -16.49 -3.41 -17.63
N ASP A 176 -16.21 -3.86 -18.85
CA ASP A 176 -16.67 -5.16 -19.37
C ASP A 176 -15.84 -6.36 -18.90
N HIS A 177 -14.65 -6.13 -18.33
CA HIS A 177 -13.71 -7.16 -17.89
C HIS A 177 -13.26 -7.01 -16.44
N ARG A 178 -14.04 -6.30 -15.62
CA ARG A 178 -13.69 -5.99 -14.23
C ARG A 178 -13.78 -7.18 -13.28
N TRP A 179 -14.60 -8.19 -13.63
CA TRP A 179 -14.96 -9.27 -12.73
C TRP A 179 -14.35 -10.60 -13.15
N GLY A 180 -13.64 -11.24 -12.24
CA GLY A 180 -13.17 -12.62 -12.35
C GLY A 180 -13.90 -13.54 -11.39
N ASN A 181 -14.16 -14.79 -11.79
CA ASN A 181 -14.77 -15.82 -10.95
C ASN A 181 -13.76 -16.94 -10.70
N PHE A 182 -13.66 -17.40 -9.46
CA PHE A 182 -12.76 -18.45 -9.01
C PHE A 182 -13.55 -19.44 -8.15
N TRP A 183 -13.26 -20.73 -8.29
CA TRP A 183 -13.89 -21.75 -7.48
C TRP A 183 -12.92 -22.89 -7.18
N SER A 184 -13.14 -23.59 -6.08
CA SER A 184 -12.44 -24.81 -5.72
C SER A 184 -13.36 -25.79 -5.03
N VAL A 185 -13.08 -27.08 -5.19
CA VAL A 185 -13.74 -28.19 -4.51
C VAL A 185 -12.67 -29.16 -4.02
N GLY A 186 -12.80 -29.66 -2.81
CA GLY A 186 -11.90 -30.59 -2.17
C GLY A 186 -12.63 -31.61 -1.28
#